data_ee0df067f1db51bc7e6e0b9de07c74bc
#
_entry.id   ee0df067f1db51bc7e6e0b9de07c74bc
#
_cell.length_a   1.000
_cell.length_b   1.000
_cell.length_c   1.000
_cell.angle_alpha   90.00
_cell.angle_beta   90.00
_cell.angle_gamma   90.00
#
_symmetry.space_group_name_H-M   'P 1'
#
loop_
_entity.id
_entity.type
_entity.pdbx_description
1 polymer ?
#
loop_
_entity_poly.entity_id
_entity_poly.type
_entity_poly.pdbx_seq_one_letter_code
_entity_poly.pdbx_strand_id
1 'polypeptide(L)'
;MVNRNVRLKNLDGDYLYPYTDNIPTASTSVAGKVKLETSPVSGSGNVITSGAVYTALANKLDKTATAVKATSDANGNNIASTYALKRVAVTTLAASGTISLADNSINRIAPTGNVTFTLPTVSDNNAFHQILVQMNLASKKTINLGTSNYFAKTAPEFESGQYNIIYEYNGSHWVVGAIATGAAE
;
A
#
# COMPACT_ATOMS: atom_id res chain seq x y z
N MET A 1 -15.46 -62.39 -18.61
CA MET A 1 -13.99 -62.34 -18.56
C MET A 1 -13.53 -63.26 -17.47
N VAL A 2 -12.82 -64.35 -17.79
CA VAL A 2 -12.32 -65.30 -16.79
C VAL A 2 -11.02 -64.68 -16.20
N ASN A 3 -11.08 -64.35 -14.93
CA ASN A 3 -9.91 -63.82 -14.19
C ASN A 3 -8.93 -64.99 -14.00
N ARG A 4 -7.92 -65.11 -14.88
CA ARG A 4 -6.87 -66.13 -14.74
C ARG A 4 -5.84 -65.58 -13.75
N ASN A 5 -5.94 -65.99 -12.48
CA ASN A 5 -4.87 -65.82 -11.53
C ASN A 5 -3.66 -66.66 -12.01
N VAL A 6 -2.72 -66.01 -12.68
CA VAL A 6 -1.46 -66.61 -13.05
C VAL A 6 -0.61 -66.74 -11.77
N ARG A 7 -0.51 -67.96 -11.26
CA ARG A 7 0.38 -68.25 -10.11
C ARG A 7 1.77 -68.60 -10.67
N LEU A 8 2.70 -67.73 -10.46
CA LEU A 8 4.10 -68.02 -10.74
C LEU A 8 4.69 -68.90 -9.62
N LYS A 9 5.45 -69.93 -9.99
CA LYS A 9 6.23 -70.75 -9.04
C LYS A 9 7.73 -70.44 -9.21
N ASN A 10 8.47 -70.46 -8.11
CA ASN A 10 9.94 -70.51 -8.16
C ASN A 10 10.46 -71.88 -8.64
N LEU A 11 11.72 -72.02 -8.81
CA LEU A 11 12.36 -73.26 -9.24
C LEU A 11 12.16 -74.43 -8.27
N ASP A 12 11.89 -74.14 -6.98
CA ASP A 12 11.63 -75.09 -5.90
C ASP A 12 10.18 -75.47 -5.82
N GLY A 13 9.30 -74.96 -6.72
CA GLY A 13 7.88 -75.29 -6.79
C GLY A 13 6.98 -74.46 -5.90
N ASP A 14 7.49 -73.50 -5.15
CA ASP A 14 6.71 -72.61 -4.32
C ASP A 14 6.02 -71.53 -5.13
N TYR A 15 4.82 -71.20 -4.76
CA TYR A 15 4.02 -70.15 -5.41
C TYR A 15 4.60 -68.80 -5.09
N LEU A 16 5.06 -68.10 -6.12
CA LEU A 16 5.38 -66.70 -6.03
C LEU A 16 4.07 -65.91 -6.03
N TYR A 17 3.58 -65.62 -4.88
CA TYR A 17 2.48 -64.65 -4.77
C TYR A 17 3.08 -63.25 -4.83
N PRO A 18 2.58 -62.39 -5.68
CA PRO A 18 2.87 -60.97 -5.51
C PRO A 18 2.23 -60.51 -4.23
N TYR A 19 2.85 -60.82 -3.09
CA TYR A 19 2.44 -60.24 -1.82
C TYR A 19 2.71 -58.75 -1.88
N THR A 20 1.67 -58.01 -2.19
CA THR A 20 1.72 -56.53 -2.15
C THR A 20 2.06 -56.02 -0.76
N ASP A 21 1.83 -56.86 0.24
CA ASP A 21 2.10 -56.53 1.65
C ASP A 21 3.59 -56.57 2.01
N ASN A 22 4.42 -57.34 1.24
CA ASN A 22 5.88 -57.43 1.48
C ASN A 22 6.69 -56.52 0.58
N ILE A 23 6.09 -55.63 -0.21
CA ILE A 23 6.84 -54.63 -0.93
C ILE A 23 7.33 -53.58 0.07
N PRO A 24 8.63 -53.41 0.29
CA PRO A 24 9.12 -52.44 1.24
C PRO A 24 8.71 -51.01 0.85
N THR A 25 8.66 -50.14 1.82
CA THR A 25 8.52 -48.67 1.52
C THR A 25 9.77 -48.23 0.79
N ALA A 26 9.60 -47.47 -0.29
CA ALA A 26 10.73 -46.97 -1.05
C ALA A 26 11.61 -46.05 -0.19
N SER A 27 12.94 -46.18 -0.41
CA SER A 27 13.93 -45.30 0.21
C SER A 27 14.90 -44.85 -0.88
N THR A 28 15.92 -44.07 -0.51
CA THR A 28 16.97 -43.65 -1.47
C THR A 28 17.82 -44.82 -2.00
N SER A 29 17.79 -45.97 -1.33
CA SER A 29 18.58 -47.15 -1.68
C SER A 29 17.78 -48.39 -2.03
N VAL A 30 16.45 -48.38 -1.81
CA VAL A 30 15.57 -49.53 -2.07
C VAL A 30 14.37 -49.10 -2.85
N ALA A 31 14.14 -49.72 -4.01
CA ALA A 31 12.90 -49.56 -4.75
C ALA A 31 11.74 -50.28 -4.02
N GLY A 32 10.63 -49.62 -3.89
CA GLY A 32 9.47 -50.17 -3.19
C GLY A 32 8.18 -49.39 -3.46
N LYS A 33 7.14 -49.68 -2.70
CA LYS A 33 5.89 -48.91 -2.77
C LYS A 33 6.05 -47.56 -2.07
N VAL A 34 5.50 -46.51 -2.67
CA VAL A 34 5.52 -45.15 -2.15
C VAL A 34 4.09 -44.80 -1.74
N LYS A 35 3.94 -44.22 -0.55
CA LYS A 35 2.66 -43.64 -0.15
C LYS A 35 2.51 -42.26 -0.82
N LEU A 36 1.43 -42.07 -1.52
CA LEU A 36 1.08 -40.78 -2.13
C LEU A 36 0.17 -39.99 -1.18
N GLU A 37 0.47 -38.71 -1.05
CA GLU A 37 -0.38 -37.77 -0.33
C GLU A 37 -1.12 -36.87 -1.30
N THR A 38 -2.37 -36.59 -0.98
CA THR A 38 -3.25 -35.71 -1.77
C THR A 38 -3.23 -34.26 -1.28
N SER A 39 -2.48 -33.98 -0.21
CA SER A 39 -2.21 -32.62 0.30
C SER A 39 -0.82 -32.56 0.95
N PRO A 40 -0.13 -31.42 0.89
CA PRO A 40 1.14 -31.21 1.57
C PRO A 40 0.96 -31.32 3.09
N VAL A 41 1.84 -32.09 3.74
CA VAL A 41 1.90 -32.25 5.21
C VAL A 41 3.29 -31.87 5.67
N SER A 42 3.38 -30.99 6.68
CA SER A 42 4.68 -30.58 7.23
C SER A 42 5.40 -31.76 7.87
N GLY A 43 6.67 -31.95 7.52
CA GLY A 43 7.51 -33.03 8.03
C GLY A 43 7.23 -34.41 7.43
N SER A 44 6.32 -34.53 6.46
CA SER A 44 6.08 -35.82 5.78
C SER A 44 7.23 -36.16 4.85
N GLY A 45 7.67 -37.43 4.86
CA GLY A 45 8.59 -38.00 3.87
C GLY A 45 7.90 -38.65 2.69
N ASN A 46 6.57 -38.57 2.58
CA ASN A 46 5.81 -39.18 1.51
C ASN A 46 5.82 -38.33 0.23
N VAL A 47 5.62 -38.97 -0.92
CA VAL A 47 5.54 -38.26 -2.20
C VAL A 47 4.18 -37.58 -2.34
N ILE A 48 4.19 -36.35 -2.74
CA ILE A 48 2.96 -35.57 -2.99
C ILE A 48 2.56 -35.74 -4.46
N THR A 49 1.27 -35.89 -4.73
CA THR A 49 0.76 -35.95 -6.11
C THR A 49 0.90 -34.58 -6.79
N SER A 50 1.08 -34.59 -8.12
CA SER A 50 1.14 -33.34 -8.90
C SER A 50 -0.11 -32.47 -8.74
N GLY A 51 -1.29 -33.09 -8.60
CA GLY A 51 -2.53 -32.37 -8.32
C GLY A 51 -2.54 -31.69 -6.95
N ALA A 52 -1.96 -32.33 -5.93
CA ALA A 52 -1.85 -31.71 -4.61
C ALA A 52 -0.89 -30.51 -4.61
N VAL A 53 0.22 -30.60 -5.33
CA VAL A 53 1.16 -29.48 -5.54
C VAL A 53 0.48 -28.35 -6.29
N TYR A 54 -0.24 -28.66 -7.37
CA TYR A 54 -0.98 -27.66 -8.15
C TYR A 54 -2.00 -26.91 -7.27
N THR A 55 -2.80 -27.63 -6.50
CA THR A 55 -3.82 -27.04 -5.62
C THR A 55 -3.18 -26.16 -4.53
N ALA A 56 -2.11 -26.65 -3.89
CA ALA A 56 -1.40 -25.88 -2.87
C ALA A 56 -0.78 -24.60 -3.45
N LEU A 57 -0.24 -24.68 -4.66
CA LEU A 57 0.35 -23.53 -5.37
C LEU A 57 -0.72 -22.55 -5.86
N ALA A 58 -1.84 -23.04 -6.36
CA ALA A 58 -2.98 -22.22 -6.77
C ALA A 58 -3.54 -21.39 -5.59
N ASN A 59 -3.61 -21.99 -4.41
CA ASN A 59 -4.02 -21.30 -3.18
C ASN A 59 -3.01 -20.26 -2.68
N LYS A 60 -1.74 -20.37 -3.08
CA LYS A 60 -0.68 -19.38 -2.77
C LYS A 60 -0.58 -18.30 -3.83
N LEU A 61 -0.87 -18.65 -5.07
CA LEU A 61 -0.85 -17.79 -6.24
C LEU A 61 -2.27 -17.64 -6.75
N ASP A 62 -3.14 -17.07 -5.96
CA ASP A 62 -4.42 -16.59 -6.50
C ASP A 62 -4.10 -15.50 -7.53
N LYS A 63 -4.18 -15.85 -8.82
CA LYS A 63 -3.89 -14.94 -9.93
C LYS A 63 -4.92 -13.79 -10.04
N THR A 64 -6.03 -13.91 -9.34
CA THR A 64 -7.05 -12.87 -9.22
C THR A 64 -6.97 -12.11 -7.90
N ALA A 65 -6.34 -12.68 -6.89
CA ALA A 65 -5.92 -11.90 -5.75
C ALA A 65 -4.74 -11.04 -6.24
N THR A 66 -5.03 -9.84 -6.70
CA THR A 66 -4.10 -8.73 -6.54
C THR A 66 -3.37 -9.00 -5.23
N ALA A 67 -2.06 -8.71 -5.17
CA ALA A 67 -1.28 -8.79 -3.92
C ALA A 67 -1.89 -7.84 -2.88
N VAL A 68 -3.11 -8.16 -2.48
CA VAL A 68 -4.04 -7.29 -1.76
C VAL A 68 -3.57 -7.07 -0.35
N LYS A 69 -2.53 -7.73 0.12
CA LYS A 69 -2.13 -7.47 1.50
C LYS A 69 -0.69 -7.89 1.80
N ALA A 70 0.27 -7.30 1.14
CA ALA A 70 1.41 -6.90 1.94
C ALA A 70 0.95 -5.67 2.74
N THR A 71 0.36 -5.86 3.89
CA THR A 71 -0.04 -4.77 4.78
C THR A 71 1.19 -4.14 5.44
N SER A 72 2.28 -4.88 5.48
CA SER A 72 3.57 -4.43 6.04
C SER A 72 4.74 -4.97 5.23
N ASP A 73 5.84 -4.24 5.23
CA ASP A 73 7.12 -4.67 4.69
C ASP A 73 7.84 -5.66 5.65
N ALA A 74 9.04 -6.12 5.26
CA ALA A 74 9.86 -7.01 6.07
C ALA A 74 10.25 -6.43 7.45
N ASN A 75 10.15 -5.12 7.63
CA ASN A 75 10.45 -4.40 8.88
C ASN A 75 9.18 -4.11 9.68
N GLY A 76 8.01 -4.57 9.22
CA GLY A 76 6.74 -4.35 9.88
C GLY A 76 6.09 -2.98 9.59
N ASN A 77 6.66 -2.16 8.68
CA ASN A 77 6.07 -0.88 8.33
C ASN A 77 4.82 -1.08 7.46
N ASN A 78 3.76 -0.35 7.75
CA ASN A 78 2.55 -0.38 6.95
C ASN A 78 2.80 0.20 5.55
N ILE A 79 2.65 -0.61 4.51
CA ILE A 79 2.94 -0.22 3.12
C ILE A 79 2.03 0.93 2.67
N ALA A 80 0.76 0.91 3.03
CA ALA A 80 -0.19 1.94 2.63
C ALA A 80 0.12 3.31 3.25
N SER A 81 0.66 3.35 4.47
CA SER A 81 1.03 4.60 5.12
C SER A 81 2.45 5.05 4.80
N THR A 82 3.36 4.11 4.55
CA THR A 82 4.79 4.39 4.39
C THR A 82 5.19 4.63 2.94
N TYR A 83 4.64 3.83 2.00
CA TYR A 83 5.10 3.81 0.60
C TYR A 83 4.04 4.24 -0.41
N ALA A 84 2.75 4.25 -0.05
CA ALA A 84 1.75 4.79 -0.97
C ALA A 84 2.02 6.28 -1.16
N LEU A 85 2.11 6.70 -2.42
CA LEU A 85 2.02 8.12 -2.76
C LEU A 85 0.72 8.65 -2.13
N LYS A 86 0.85 9.39 -1.02
CA LYS A 86 -0.28 10.11 -0.46
C LYS A 86 -0.76 11.07 -1.55
N ARG A 87 -1.84 10.72 -2.23
CA ARG A 87 -2.54 11.70 -3.05
C ARG A 87 -2.99 12.78 -2.08
N VAL A 88 -2.35 13.93 -2.17
CA VAL A 88 -2.79 15.08 -1.39
C VAL A 88 -4.17 15.44 -1.94
N ALA A 89 -5.19 15.20 -1.13
CA ALA A 89 -6.55 15.55 -1.50
C ALA A 89 -6.65 17.08 -1.60
N VAL A 90 -7.28 17.57 -2.67
CA VAL A 90 -7.57 18.99 -2.78
C VAL A 90 -8.84 19.27 -1.97
N THR A 91 -8.71 20.07 -0.92
CA THR A 91 -9.82 20.46 -0.05
C THR A 91 -10.34 21.84 -0.44
N THR A 92 -11.65 21.96 -0.63
CA THR A 92 -12.28 23.28 -0.78
C THR A 92 -12.55 23.85 0.60
N LEU A 93 -12.01 25.05 0.85
CA LEU A 93 -12.14 25.74 2.14
C LEU A 93 -13.39 26.59 2.20
N ALA A 94 -13.77 26.99 3.42
CA ALA A 94 -14.82 27.98 3.63
C ALA A 94 -14.45 29.33 2.97
N ALA A 95 -15.44 30.06 2.48
CA ALA A 95 -15.22 31.28 1.70
C ALA A 95 -14.98 32.53 2.54
N SER A 96 -15.03 32.48 3.88
CA SER A 96 -14.77 33.58 4.80
C SER A 96 -14.51 33.09 6.22
N GLY A 97 -14.02 33.98 7.08
CA GLY A 97 -13.81 33.73 8.50
C GLY A 97 -12.45 33.09 8.80
N THR A 98 -12.36 32.45 9.96
CA THR A 98 -11.13 31.77 10.39
C THR A 98 -11.12 30.33 9.85
N ILE A 99 -10.05 29.96 9.17
CA ILE A 99 -9.88 28.69 8.47
C ILE A 99 -8.61 28.03 8.95
N SER A 100 -8.74 26.83 9.52
CA SER A 100 -7.58 26.03 9.92
C SER A 100 -7.07 25.24 8.72
N LEU A 101 -5.78 25.42 8.43
CA LEU A 101 -5.09 24.67 7.39
C LEU A 101 -4.52 23.38 7.98
N ALA A 102 -4.50 22.32 7.19
CA ALA A 102 -3.87 21.05 7.54
C ALA A 102 -2.45 20.99 6.96
N ASP A 103 -1.54 20.34 7.69
CA ASP A 103 -0.20 20.09 7.20
C ASP A 103 -0.20 19.20 5.94
N ASN A 104 0.77 19.41 5.08
CA ASN A 104 0.94 18.68 3.82
C ASN A 104 -0.36 18.59 2.99
N SER A 105 -1.02 19.74 2.80
CA SER A 105 -2.32 19.84 2.14
C SER A 105 -2.31 20.76 0.92
N ILE A 106 -3.21 20.46 -0.03
CA ILE A 106 -3.57 21.37 -1.13
C ILE A 106 -5.01 21.81 -0.92
N ASN A 107 -5.21 23.10 -0.89
CA ASN A 107 -6.48 23.72 -0.59
C ASN A 107 -6.92 24.66 -1.71
N ARG A 108 -8.23 24.79 -1.92
CA ARG A 108 -8.83 25.76 -2.82
C ARG A 108 -9.78 26.66 -2.05
N ILE A 109 -9.77 27.95 -2.37
CA ILE A 109 -10.66 28.93 -1.78
C ILE A 109 -11.07 29.99 -2.80
N ALA A 110 -12.33 30.38 -2.76
CA ALA A 110 -12.87 31.56 -3.44
C ALA A 110 -13.47 32.49 -2.38
N PRO A 111 -12.69 33.42 -1.81
CA PRO A 111 -13.16 34.27 -0.73
C PRO A 111 -14.32 35.20 -1.13
N THR A 112 -15.43 35.11 -0.40
CA THR A 112 -16.56 36.07 -0.50
C THR A 112 -16.51 37.11 0.60
N GLY A 113 -15.68 36.87 1.65
CA GLY A 113 -15.42 37.77 2.77
C GLY A 113 -13.96 37.75 3.20
N ASN A 114 -13.65 38.44 4.29
CA ASN A 114 -12.32 38.43 4.86
C ASN A 114 -11.96 37.02 5.40
N VAL A 115 -10.70 36.63 5.26
CA VAL A 115 -10.20 35.30 5.64
C VAL A 115 -9.01 35.46 6.60
N THR A 116 -8.98 34.63 7.63
CA THR A 116 -7.82 34.45 8.50
C THR A 116 -7.43 32.98 8.50
N PHE A 117 -6.24 32.67 8.02
CA PHE A 117 -5.70 31.32 8.10
C PHE A 117 -5.07 31.07 9.47
N THR A 118 -5.30 29.87 10.02
CA THR A 118 -4.57 29.36 11.19
C THR A 118 -3.74 28.17 10.75
N LEU A 119 -2.48 28.19 11.13
CA LEU A 119 -1.49 27.20 10.72
C LEU A 119 -1.40 26.05 11.72
N PRO A 120 -1.15 24.81 11.27
CA PRO A 120 -1.01 23.67 12.17
C PRO A 120 0.27 23.78 13.00
N THR A 121 0.24 23.18 14.19
CA THR A 121 1.44 22.92 14.98
C THR A 121 2.21 21.77 14.35
N VAL A 122 3.51 21.96 14.15
CA VAL A 122 4.41 20.93 13.64
C VAL A 122 5.09 20.25 14.82
N SER A 123 5.02 18.93 14.88
CA SER A 123 5.65 18.11 15.93
C SER A 123 6.93 17.40 15.48
N ASP A 124 7.14 17.24 14.18
CA ASP A 124 8.31 16.61 13.57
C ASP A 124 9.09 17.62 12.73
N ASN A 125 10.10 18.21 13.31
CA ASN A 125 10.92 19.24 12.66
C ASN A 125 11.89 18.65 11.60
N ASN A 126 12.01 17.35 11.49
CA ASN A 126 12.88 16.68 10.51
C ASN A 126 12.14 16.29 9.23
N ALA A 127 10.82 16.39 9.22
CA ALA A 127 10.01 16.12 8.02
C ALA A 127 9.80 17.42 7.21
N PHE A 128 9.56 17.25 5.92
CA PHE A 128 9.16 18.35 5.05
C PHE A 128 7.68 18.66 5.28
N HIS A 129 7.36 19.93 5.52
CA HIS A 129 6.01 20.40 5.75
C HIS A 129 5.70 21.55 4.79
N GLN A 130 4.65 21.37 4.01
CA GLN A 130 4.20 22.36 3.02
C GLN A 130 2.67 22.42 2.95
N ILE A 131 2.13 23.61 2.79
CA ILE A 131 0.71 23.84 2.52
C ILE A 131 0.58 24.71 1.28
N LEU A 132 -0.23 24.30 0.32
CA LEU A 132 -0.59 25.09 -0.85
C LEU A 132 -2.05 25.53 -0.73
N VAL A 133 -2.30 26.83 -0.91
CA VAL A 133 -3.64 27.37 -1.03
C VAL A 133 -3.78 28.05 -2.39
N GLN A 134 -4.64 27.49 -3.25
CA GLN A 134 -5.03 28.07 -4.52
C GLN A 134 -6.24 28.99 -4.28
N MET A 135 -6.05 30.28 -4.42
CA MET A 135 -7.07 31.28 -4.13
C MET A 135 -7.54 31.97 -5.41
N ASN A 136 -8.86 32.04 -5.62
CA ASN A 136 -9.48 32.87 -6.65
C ASN A 136 -10.23 34.01 -5.96
N LEU A 137 -9.71 35.22 -6.05
CA LEU A 137 -10.20 36.41 -5.37
C LEU A 137 -10.93 37.34 -6.35
N ALA A 138 -12.24 37.28 -6.39
CA ALA A 138 -13.08 38.07 -7.31
C ALA A 138 -13.00 39.58 -7.03
N SER A 139 -12.75 39.98 -5.79
CA SER A 139 -12.56 41.37 -5.37
C SER A 139 -11.68 41.46 -4.14
N LYS A 140 -11.02 42.60 -3.95
CA LYS A 140 -10.12 42.82 -2.79
C LYS A 140 -10.81 42.49 -1.46
N LYS A 141 -10.13 41.67 -0.66
CA LYS A 141 -10.52 41.27 0.68
C LYS A 141 -9.28 41.31 1.59
N THR A 142 -9.52 41.35 2.90
CA THR A 142 -8.45 41.20 3.87
C THR A 142 -8.15 39.70 4.01
N ILE A 143 -6.93 39.31 3.66
CA ILE A 143 -6.42 37.95 3.80
C ILE A 143 -5.31 37.96 4.84
N ASN A 144 -5.59 37.43 6.02
CA ASN A 144 -4.60 37.22 7.07
C ASN A 144 -3.96 35.85 6.90
N LEU A 145 -2.66 35.83 6.67
CA LEU A 145 -1.90 34.62 6.35
C LEU A 145 -1.53 33.75 7.58
N GLY A 146 -1.88 34.19 8.78
CA GLY A 146 -1.63 33.42 10.00
C GLY A 146 -0.16 33.42 10.48
N THR A 147 0.73 34.07 9.73
CA THR A 147 2.14 34.28 10.12
C THR A 147 2.63 35.63 9.59
N SER A 148 3.65 36.17 10.23
CA SER A 148 4.38 37.37 9.80
C SER A 148 5.73 37.05 9.14
N ASN A 149 6.04 35.78 8.93
CA ASN A 149 7.29 35.35 8.29
C ASN A 149 7.05 35.16 6.78
N TYR A 150 7.64 36.03 5.96
CA TYR A 150 7.44 36.04 4.52
C TYR A 150 8.74 35.74 3.76
N PHE A 151 8.65 34.95 2.69
CA PHE A 151 9.79 34.70 1.80
C PHE A 151 10.41 35.98 1.25
N ALA A 152 9.58 36.94 0.87
CA ALA A 152 10.00 38.23 0.33
C ALA A 152 10.32 39.28 1.41
N LYS A 153 10.30 38.91 2.70
CA LYS A 153 10.44 39.80 3.86
C LYS A 153 9.35 40.88 4.01
N THR A 154 8.40 40.94 3.08
CA THR A 154 7.25 41.83 3.10
C THR A 154 5.96 41.02 2.95
N ALA A 155 4.88 41.48 3.55
CA ALA A 155 3.58 40.85 3.41
C ALA A 155 3.12 40.91 1.94
N PRO A 156 2.60 39.80 1.39
CA PRO A 156 1.95 39.83 0.08
C PRO A 156 0.67 40.68 0.13
N GLU A 157 0.47 41.46 -0.91
CA GLU A 157 -0.80 42.20 -1.10
C GLU A 157 -1.69 41.41 -2.07
N PHE A 158 -2.99 41.42 -1.79
CA PHE A 158 -3.98 40.67 -2.58
C PHE A 158 -5.01 41.66 -3.17
N GLU A 159 -5.01 41.76 -4.48
CA GLU A 159 -6.06 42.37 -5.27
C GLU A 159 -6.98 41.30 -5.87
N SER A 160 -7.89 41.67 -6.79
CA SER A 160 -8.64 40.66 -7.54
C SER A 160 -7.67 39.87 -8.42
N GLY A 161 -7.82 38.53 -8.42
CA GLY A 161 -6.93 37.64 -9.20
C GLY A 161 -6.84 36.25 -8.63
N GLN A 162 -6.07 35.41 -9.31
CA GLN A 162 -5.75 34.07 -8.88
C GLN A 162 -4.36 34.05 -8.24
N TYR A 163 -4.23 33.34 -7.14
CA TYR A 163 -2.99 33.25 -6.37
C TYR A 163 -2.71 31.83 -5.92
N ASN A 164 -1.43 31.45 -5.95
CA ASN A 164 -0.90 30.32 -5.19
C ASN A 164 -0.21 30.86 -3.93
N ILE A 165 -0.74 30.55 -2.77
CA ILE A 165 -0.14 30.85 -1.48
C ILE A 165 0.54 29.59 -0.99
N ILE A 166 1.86 29.69 -0.77
CA ILE A 166 2.71 28.59 -0.39
C ILE A 166 3.23 28.81 1.02
N TYR A 167 3.01 27.87 1.90
CA TYR A 167 3.57 27.82 3.23
C TYR A 167 4.60 26.72 3.31
N GLU A 168 5.74 27.01 3.87
CA GLU A 168 6.81 26.05 4.17
C GLU A 168 7.25 26.19 5.62
N TYR A 169 7.45 25.08 6.29
CA TYR A 169 7.98 25.06 7.65
C TYR A 169 9.50 24.90 7.59
N ASN A 170 10.23 25.85 8.18
CA ASN A 170 11.70 25.87 8.10
C ASN A 170 12.39 25.19 9.30
N GLY A 171 11.66 24.37 10.05
CA GLY A 171 12.15 23.72 11.26
C GLY A 171 11.90 24.51 12.55
N SER A 172 11.43 25.76 12.46
CA SER A 172 11.13 26.62 13.62
C SER A 172 9.76 27.30 13.48
N HIS A 173 9.42 27.75 12.29
CA HIS A 173 8.19 28.49 12.05
C HIS A 173 7.76 28.35 10.58
N TRP A 174 6.49 28.65 10.33
CA TRP A 174 5.94 28.72 8.96
C TRP A 174 6.39 30.02 8.30
N VAL A 175 6.88 29.89 7.07
CA VAL A 175 7.19 30.99 6.14
C VAL A 175 6.23 30.93 4.99
N VAL A 176 5.71 32.08 4.55
CA VAL A 176 4.68 32.14 3.50
C VAL A 176 5.08 33.07 2.36
N GLY A 177 4.69 32.71 1.16
CA GLY A 177 4.73 33.55 -0.02
C GLY A 177 3.47 33.39 -0.85
N ALA A 178 3.20 34.37 -1.70
CA ALA A 178 2.09 34.33 -2.65
C ALA A 178 2.59 34.68 -4.04
N ILE A 179 2.09 33.98 -5.04
CA ILE A 179 2.40 34.18 -6.46
C ILE A 179 1.07 34.39 -7.17
N ALA A 180 0.91 35.54 -7.85
CA ALA A 180 -0.22 35.77 -8.73
C ALA A 180 -0.12 34.83 -9.95
N THR A 181 -1.18 34.11 -10.27
CA THR A 181 -1.21 33.11 -11.34
C THR A 181 -2.13 33.47 -12.50
N GLY A 182 -3.00 34.45 -12.31
CA GLY A 182 -3.94 34.92 -13.34
C GLY A 182 -4.92 35.97 -12.85
N ALA A 183 -5.77 36.40 -13.76
CA ALA A 183 -6.92 37.23 -13.41
C ALA A 183 -7.97 36.42 -12.65
N ALA A 184 -8.86 37.09 -11.91
CA ALA A 184 -10.01 36.45 -11.30
C ALA A 184 -10.95 35.90 -12.38
N GLU A 185 -11.51 34.75 -12.16
CA GLU A 185 -12.59 34.16 -12.96
C GLU A 185 -13.96 34.60 -12.42
#